data_346e3d036a7bd04b3b37f26e4e2431f0
#
_entry.id   346e3d036a7bd04b3b37f26e4e2431f0
#
_cell.length_a   1.000
_cell.length_b   1.000
_cell.length_c   1.000
_cell.angle_alpha   90.00
_cell.angle_beta   90.00
_cell.angle_gamma   90.00
#
_symmetry.space_group_name_H-M   'P 1'
#
loop_
_entity.id
_entity.type
_entity.pdbx_description
1 polymer ?
#
loop_
_entity_poly.entity_id
_entity_poly.type
_entity_poly.pdbx_seq_one_letter_code
_entity_poly.pdbx_strand_id
1 'polypeptide(L)'
;ILEELGAADQGFATIIRGCYTESPRLVGELTPELREEWLTKFMEDDTFLLGLARSEPDAGTDSHFLYDEPGASIQTYAVKDGDEYVINGTKHYISCGGVAKLYFLYARTDRKGPISTSLSCFLVPADAPGFKVGRFHNKLGRRLLANASLIFEDCRIPARYLLGKEGEAWGTEGEWGGPQFDWS
;
A
#
# COMPACT_ATOMS: atom_id res chain seq x y z
N ILE A 1 20.30 12.56 -7.14
CA ILE A 1 20.37 11.86 -5.83
C ILE A 1 20.04 10.38 -6.00
N LEU A 2 18.86 10.00 -6.55
CA LEU A 2 18.47 8.58 -6.69
C LEU A 2 19.41 7.79 -7.60
N GLU A 3 19.98 8.40 -8.62
CA GLU A 3 20.98 7.78 -9.51
C GLU A 3 22.26 7.42 -8.74
N GLU A 4 22.78 8.34 -7.94
CA GLU A 4 23.98 8.13 -7.12
C GLU A 4 23.73 7.06 -6.04
N LEU A 5 22.57 7.13 -5.37
CA LEU A 5 22.20 6.11 -4.41
C LEU A 5 22.04 4.74 -5.07
N GLY A 6 21.44 4.67 -6.27
CA GLY A 6 21.24 3.45 -7.03
C GLY A 6 22.55 2.85 -7.54
N ALA A 7 23.55 3.68 -7.84
CA ALA A 7 24.90 3.22 -8.19
C ALA A 7 25.62 2.56 -7.01
N ALA A 8 25.35 3.04 -5.77
CA ALA A 8 25.88 2.42 -4.57
C ALA A 8 25.11 1.15 -4.17
N ASP A 9 23.79 1.26 -4.02
CA ASP A 9 22.87 0.12 -3.78
C ASP A 9 21.46 0.44 -4.24
N GLN A 10 20.97 -0.33 -5.22
CA GLN A 10 19.64 -0.16 -5.79
C GLN A 10 18.51 -0.47 -4.79
N GLY A 11 18.74 -1.36 -3.82
CA GLY A 11 17.77 -1.67 -2.78
C GLY A 11 17.57 -0.47 -1.85
N PHE A 12 18.65 0.15 -1.42
CA PHE A 12 18.62 1.35 -0.59
C PHE A 12 17.97 2.54 -1.33
N ALA A 13 18.34 2.77 -2.57
CA ALA A 13 17.69 3.79 -3.40
C ALA A 13 16.19 3.58 -3.53
N THR A 14 15.74 2.31 -3.61
CA THR A 14 14.30 1.96 -3.66
C THR A 14 13.59 2.24 -2.35
N ILE A 15 14.22 2.03 -1.19
CA ILE A 15 13.66 2.39 0.12
C ILE A 15 13.43 3.89 0.19
N ILE A 16 14.46 4.68 -0.11
CA ILE A 16 14.39 6.16 -0.10
C ILE A 16 13.31 6.65 -1.08
N ARG A 17 13.29 6.11 -2.31
CA ARG A 17 12.25 6.43 -3.29
C ARG A 17 10.86 6.09 -2.77
N GLY A 18 10.66 4.92 -2.17
CA GLY A 18 9.37 4.49 -1.62
C GLY A 18 8.87 5.47 -0.55
N CYS A 19 9.71 5.81 0.42
CA CYS A 19 9.35 6.81 1.43
C CYS A 19 9.05 8.18 0.78
N TYR A 20 9.85 8.60 -0.21
CA TYR A 20 9.63 9.87 -0.93
C TYR A 20 8.32 9.88 -1.73
N THR A 21 7.92 8.75 -2.31
CA THR A 21 6.66 8.65 -3.09
C THR A 21 5.41 8.49 -2.23
N GLU A 22 5.52 7.81 -1.08
CA GLU A 22 4.37 7.57 -0.21
C GLU A 22 4.14 8.66 0.85
N SER A 23 5.20 9.35 1.30
CA SER A 23 5.06 10.39 2.34
C SER A 23 4.16 11.58 1.94
N PRO A 24 4.12 12.05 0.68
CA PRO A 24 3.18 13.11 0.29
C PRO A 24 1.71 12.73 0.54
N ARG A 25 1.39 11.44 0.51
CA ARG A 25 0.05 10.92 0.81
C ARG A 25 -0.35 11.18 2.26
N LEU A 26 0.60 11.12 3.20
CA LEU A 26 0.36 11.49 4.60
C LEU A 26 -0.03 12.97 4.76
N VAL A 27 0.37 13.81 3.81
CA VAL A 27 0.05 15.25 3.82
C VAL A 27 -1.25 15.53 3.06
N GLY A 28 -1.42 14.93 1.88
CA GLY A 28 -2.46 15.30 0.92
C GLY A 28 -3.76 14.49 1.02
N GLU A 29 -3.68 13.21 1.40
CA GLU A 29 -4.83 12.31 1.37
C GLU A 29 -5.49 12.10 2.75
N LEU A 30 -4.81 12.46 3.84
CA LEU A 30 -5.31 12.23 5.19
C LEU A 30 -6.20 13.37 5.67
N THR A 31 -7.23 13.01 6.46
CA THR A 31 -7.95 14.00 7.25
C THR A 31 -7.01 14.71 8.23
N PRO A 32 -7.35 15.91 8.75
CA PRO A 32 -6.51 16.60 9.72
C PRO A 32 -6.12 15.73 10.93
N GLU A 33 -7.05 14.93 11.45
CA GLU A 33 -6.84 14.05 12.61
C GLU A 33 -5.88 12.90 12.28
N LEU A 34 -6.05 12.26 11.13
CA LEU A 34 -5.15 11.19 10.68
C LEU A 34 -3.77 11.72 10.34
N ARG A 35 -3.71 12.93 9.79
CA ARG A 35 -2.43 13.60 9.50
C ARG A 35 -1.67 13.87 10.80
N GLU A 36 -2.31 14.44 11.81
CA GLU A 36 -1.69 14.64 13.11
C GLU A 36 -1.20 13.34 13.72
N GLU A 37 -2.00 12.27 13.64
CA GLU A 37 -1.65 10.97 14.17
C GLU A 37 -0.45 10.32 13.45
N TRP A 38 -0.45 10.29 12.12
CA TRP A 38 0.51 9.49 11.35
C TRP A 38 1.70 10.28 10.83
N LEU A 39 1.51 11.55 10.41
CA LEU A 39 2.62 12.39 9.96
C LEU A 39 3.55 12.73 11.12
N THR A 40 3.02 12.99 12.32
CA THR A 40 3.82 13.22 13.52
C THR A 40 4.69 12.00 13.82
N LYS A 41 4.12 10.79 13.87
CA LYS A 41 4.87 9.55 14.08
C LYS A 41 5.95 9.33 13.01
N PHE A 42 5.63 9.62 11.75
CA PHE A 42 6.57 9.51 10.63
C PHE A 42 7.73 10.50 10.75
N MET A 43 7.47 11.72 11.19
CA MET A 43 8.50 12.77 11.32
C MET A 43 9.39 12.60 12.55
N GLU A 44 8.89 11.99 13.62
CA GLU A 44 9.60 11.85 14.89
C GLU A 44 10.39 10.54 15.02
N ASP A 45 10.19 9.59 14.11
CA ASP A 45 10.78 8.25 14.18
C ASP A 45 11.63 7.97 12.93
N ASP A 46 12.95 8.07 13.07
CA ASP A 46 13.94 7.83 12.01
C ASP A 46 13.86 6.42 11.39
N THR A 47 13.16 5.48 12.06
CA THR A 47 12.95 4.11 11.57
C THR A 47 11.57 3.89 10.95
N PHE A 48 10.75 4.94 10.82
CA PHE A 48 9.40 4.84 10.29
C PHE A 48 9.44 4.72 8.76
N LEU A 49 9.26 3.52 8.27
CA LEU A 49 9.11 3.23 6.84
C LEU A 49 7.66 3.07 6.47
N LEU A 50 7.35 3.46 5.24
CA LEU A 50 6.04 3.29 4.61
C LEU A 50 6.08 2.13 3.62
N GLY A 51 4.95 1.44 3.46
CA GLY A 51 4.81 0.36 2.50
C GLY A 51 3.55 0.53 1.64
N LEU A 52 3.66 0.19 0.35
CA LEU A 52 2.53 0.11 -0.58
C LEU A 52 2.15 -1.35 -0.77
N ALA A 53 0.98 -1.75 -0.28
CA ALA A 53 0.51 -3.13 -0.29
C ALA A 53 -0.56 -3.31 -1.39
N ARG A 54 -0.10 -3.58 -2.64
CA ARG A 54 -0.97 -3.70 -3.81
C ARG A 54 -0.94 -5.08 -4.44
N SER A 55 0.22 -5.56 -4.91
CA SER A 55 0.38 -6.84 -5.60
C SER A 55 -0.03 -8.03 -4.72
N GLU A 56 -0.56 -9.08 -5.35
CA GLU A 56 -1.01 -10.33 -4.73
C GLU A 56 -0.34 -11.54 -5.37
N PRO A 57 -0.47 -12.75 -4.81
CA PRO A 57 0.07 -13.96 -5.45
C PRO A 57 -0.36 -14.13 -6.90
N ASP A 58 -1.64 -13.83 -7.19
CA ASP A 58 -2.27 -13.99 -8.50
C ASP A 58 -2.59 -12.65 -9.19
N ALA A 59 -2.13 -11.51 -8.66
CA ALA A 59 -2.32 -10.20 -9.25
C ALA A 59 -1.03 -9.36 -9.20
N GLY A 60 -0.41 -9.18 -10.34
CA GLY A 60 0.81 -8.39 -10.55
C GLY A 60 0.52 -7.11 -11.32
N THR A 61 0.91 -7.08 -12.59
CA THR A 61 0.74 -5.92 -13.46
C THR A 61 -0.73 -5.51 -13.64
N ASP A 62 -1.65 -6.47 -13.72
CA ASP A 62 -3.09 -6.25 -13.81
C ASP A 62 -3.66 -5.50 -12.60
N SER A 63 -2.99 -5.52 -11.45
CA SER A 63 -3.37 -4.70 -10.30
C SER A 63 -3.15 -3.19 -10.48
N HIS A 64 -2.43 -2.80 -11.54
CA HIS A 64 -2.11 -1.41 -11.88
C HIS A 64 -2.90 -0.86 -13.06
N PHE A 65 -3.78 -1.65 -13.65
CA PHE A 65 -4.61 -1.24 -14.77
C PHE A 65 -6.10 -1.45 -14.48
N LEU A 66 -6.95 -0.60 -15.05
CA LEU A 66 -8.40 -0.77 -15.05
C LEU A 66 -8.76 -1.95 -15.97
N TYR A 67 -8.79 -3.14 -15.37
CA TYR A 67 -9.10 -4.38 -16.06
C TYR A 67 -10.28 -5.07 -15.37
N ASP A 68 -11.48 -4.81 -15.86
CA ASP A 68 -12.74 -5.18 -15.21
C ASP A 68 -13.22 -6.62 -15.53
N GLU A 69 -12.33 -7.49 -16.02
CA GLU A 69 -12.65 -8.90 -16.25
C GLU A 69 -12.94 -9.62 -14.92
N PRO A 70 -13.94 -10.53 -14.88
CA PRO A 70 -14.25 -11.28 -13.69
C PRO A 70 -13.05 -12.07 -13.13
N GLY A 71 -12.76 -11.89 -11.86
CA GLY A 71 -11.66 -12.55 -11.17
C GLY A 71 -10.27 -11.99 -11.43
N ALA A 72 -10.14 -10.96 -12.27
CA ALA A 72 -8.87 -10.27 -12.49
C ALA A 72 -8.50 -9.35 -11.32
N SER A 73 -7.20 -8.97 -11.27
CA SER A 73 -6.68 -7.99 -10.36
C SER A 73 -6.80 -8.39 -8.87
N ILE A 74 -6.89 -7.41 -7.98
CA ILE A 74 -6.85 -7.56 -6.52
C ILE A 74 -8.05 -8.36 -5.99
N GLN A 75 -7.78 -9.35 -5.14
CA GLN A 75 -8.78 -10.20 -4.48
C GLN A 75 -8.87 -9.96 -2.96
N THR A 76 -7.84 -9.36 -2.35
CA THR A 76 -7.93 -8.88 -0.96
C THR A 76 -9.15 -7.99 -0.81
N TYR A 77 -9.93 -8.21 0.24
CA TYR A 77 -11.18 -7.48 0.44
C TYR A 77 -11.32 -6.95 1.87
N ALA A 78 -12.10 -5.89 2.01
CA ALA A 78 -12.46 -5.25 3.26
C ALA A 78 -13.99 -5.20 3.38
N VAL A 79 -14.51 -5.62 4.52
CA VAL A 79 -15.94 -5.56 4.85
C VAL A 79 -16.13 -4.62 6.02
N LYS A 80 -17.05 -3.67 5.87
CA LYS A 80 -17.40 -2.75 6.95
C LYS A 80 -18.18 -3.48 8.04
N ASP A 81 -17.73 -3.34 9.28
CA ASP A 81 -18.33 -3.92 10.47
C ASP A 81 -18.44 -2.84 11.57
N GLY A 82 -19.56 -2.13 11.60
CA GLY A 82 -19.76 -0.99 12.48
C GLY A 82 -18.77 0.15 12.18
N ASP A 83 -17.94 0.49 13.16
CA ASP A 83 -16.92 1.53 13.07
C ASP A 83 -15.53 1.01 12.65
N GLU A 84 -15.48 -0.21 12.13
CA GLU A 84 -14.26 -0.87 11.66
C GLU A 84 -14.43 -1.42 10.24
N TYR A 85 -13.28 -1.74 9.61
CA TYR A 85 -13.20 -2.66 8.48
C TYR A 85 -12.49 -3.94 8.90
N VAL A 86 -13.02 -5.06 8.45
CA VAL A 86 -12.42 -6.40 8.58
C VAL A 86 -11.81 -6.76 7.24
N ILE A 87 -10.50 -6.93 7.20
CA ILE A 87 -9.73 -7.17 5.99
C ILE A 87 -9.24 -8.61 5.95
N ASN A 88 -9.41 -9.25 4.78
CA ASN A 88 -8.93 -10.60 4.52
C ASN A 88 -8.25 -10.69 3.15
N GLY A 89 -7.12 -11.39 3.10
CA GLY A 89 -6.35 -11.61 1.88
C GLY A 89 -4.85 -11.67 2.11
N THR A 90 -4.11 -11.72 1.01
CA THR A 90 -2.64 -11.81 1.04
C THR A 90 -2.04 -10.88 0.00
N LYS A 91 -1.11 -10.06 0.42
CA LYS A 91 -0.28 -9.25 -0.47
C LYS A 91 1.08 -9.90 -0.67
N HIS A 92 1.64 -9.73 -1.86
CA HIS A 92 2.87 -10.42 -2.25
C HIS A 92 3.89 -9.46 -2.84
N TYR A 93 5.18 -9.74 -2.60
CA TYR A 93 6.31 -8.92 -3.06
C TYR A 93 6.28 -7.45 -2.58
N ILE A 94 5.78 -7.21 -1.37
CA ILE A 94 5.65 -5.85 -0.85
C ILE A 94 7.00 -5.29 -0.43
N SER A 95 7.38 -4.17 -1.02
CA SER A 95 8.57 -3.39 -0.66
C SER A 95 8.42 -2.84 0.75
N CYS A 96 9.50 -2.89 1.54
CA CYS A 96 9.49 -2.62 2.97
C CYS A 96 8.53 -3.55 3.76
N GLY A 97 8.05 -4.65 3.14
CA GLY A 97 7.24 -5.66 3.82
C GLY A 97 7.97 -6.24 5.01
N GLY A 98 7.34 -6.21 6.18
CA GLY A 98 7.87 -6.70 7.43
C GLY A 98 8.77 -5.72 8.20
N VAL A 99 9.07 -4.54 7.62
CA VAL A 99 9.84 -3.47 8.29
C VAL A 99 9.11 -2.12 8.28
N ALA A 100 8.16 -1.90 7.38
CA ALA A 100 7.32 -0.71 7.41
C ALA A 100 6.39 -0.72 8.62
N LYS A 101 6.11 0.44 9.18
CA LYS A 101 5.22 0.64 10.33
C LYS A 101 3.80 0.99 9.93
N LEU A 102 3.61 1.46 8.69
CA LEU A 102 2.32 1.82 8.12
C LEU A 102 2.28 1.40 6.65
N TYR A 103 1.17 0.79 6.24
CA TYR A 103 0.94 0.35 4.87
C TYR A 103 -0.26 1.07 4.26
N PHE A 104 -0.11 1.51 3.00
CA PHE A 104 -1.22 1.87 2.12
C PHE A 104 -1.69 0.57 1.44
N LEU A 105 -2.82 0.05 1.91
CA LEU A 105 -3.36 -1.22 1.44
C LEU A 105 -4.49 -0.98 0.43
N TYR A 106 -4.39 -1.61 -0.72
CA TYR A 106 -5.47 -1.67 -1.71
C TYR A 106 -6.28 -2.95 -1.53
N ALA A 107 -7.59 -2.81 -1.29
CA ALA A 107 -8.51 -3.92 -1.12
C ALA A 107 -9.87 -3.61 -1.75
N ARG A 108 -10.62 -4.63 -2.14
CA ARG A 108 -12.00 -4.48 -2.63
C ARG A 108 -12.96 -4.24 -1.47
N THR A 109 -13.83 -3.27 -1.61
CA THR A 109 -15.00 -3.09 -0.73
C THR A 109 -16.28 -3.71 -1.33
N ASP A 110 -16.29 -3.94 -2.65
CA ASP A 110 -17.27 -4.80 -3.33
C ASP A 110 -16.54 -5.96 -4.04
N ARG A 111 -16.73 -7.19 -3.54
CA ARG A 111 -16.10 -8.40 -4.10
C ARG A 111 -16.67 -8.82 -5.46
N LYS A 112 -17.86 -8.38 -5.81
CA LYS A 112 -18.56 -8.75 -7.04
C LYS A 112 -18.52 -7.67 -8.11
N GLY A 113 -18.26 -6.44 -7.70
CA GLY A 113 -18.15 -5.29 -8.60
C GLY A 113 -16.89 -5.31 -9.45
N PRO A 114 -16.85 -4.53 -10.52
CA PRO A 114 -15.65 -4.33 -11.32
C PRO A 114 -14.56 -3.65 -10.48
N ILE A 115 -13.29 -3.91 -10.79
CA ILE A 115 -12.16 -3.35 -10.02
C ILE A 115 -12.17 -1.82 -10.06
N SER A 116 -12.62 -1.23 -11.18
CA SER A 116 -12.70 0.22 -11.41
C SER A 116 -13.55 0.97 -10.38
N THR A 117 -14.54 0.31 -9.78
CA THR A 117 -15.49 0.91 -8.82
C THR A 117 -15.53 0.19 -7.47
N SER A 118 -14.69 -0.80 -7.27
CA SER A 118 -14.67 -1.60 -6.02
C SER A 118 -13.36 -1.48 -5.24
N LEU A 119 -12.33 -0.87 -5.82
CA LEU A 119 -11.02 -0.75 -5.17
C LEU A 119 -11.01 0.44 -4.21
N SER A 120 -10.59 0.17 -2.98
CA SER A 120 -10.45 1.15 -1.91
C SER A 120 -9.03 1.13 -1.36
N CYS A 121 -8.58 2.23 -0.80
CA CYS A 121 -7.27 2.33 -0.15
C CYS A 121 -7.43 2.56 1.35
N PHE A 122 -6.66 1.82 2.14
CA PHE A 122 -6.70 1.86 3.59
C PHE A 122 -5.33 2.10 4.19
N LEU A 123 -5.27 2.82 5.31
CA LEU A 123 -4.11 2.82 6.19
C LEU A 123 -4.16 1.59 7.08
N VAL A 124 -3.09 0.78 7.07
CA VAL A 124 -2.98 -0.39 7.94
C VAL A 124 -1.68 -0.30 8.74
N PRO A 125 -1.75 -0.07 10.05
CA PRO A 125 -0.59 -0.16 10.94
C PRO A 125 -0.04 -1.58 10.96
N ALA A 126 1.28 -1.71 11.14
CA ALA A 126 1.93 -3.02 11.22
C ALA A 126 1.56 -3.82 12.48
N ASP A 127 1.01 -3.17 13.48
CA ASP A 127 0.50 -3.76 14.73
C ASP A 127 -1.01 -3.99 14.75
N ALA A 128 -1.71 -3.79 13.60
CA ALA A 128 -3.15 -4.01 13.50
C ALA A 128 -3.50 -5.46 13.85
N PRO A 129 -4.55 -5.69 14.68
CA PRO A 129 -5.01 -7.04 14.99
C PRO A 129 -5.34 -7.83 13.70
N GLY A 130 -4.81 -9.05 13.56
CA GLY A 130 -5.01 -9.88 12.37
C GLY A 130 -4.06 -9.60 11.22
N PHE A 131 -3.16 -8.61 11.33
CA PHE A 131 -2.04 -8.42 10.41
C PHE A 131 -0.88 -9.34 10.77
N LYS A 132 -0.27 -9.98 9.75
CA LYS A 132 0.91 -10.83 9.90
C LYS A 132 1.88 -10.62 8.76
N VAL A 133 3.17 -10.65 9.08
CA VAL A 133 4.23 -10.74 8.07
C VAL A 133 4.43 -12.19 7.70
N GLY A 134 4.30 -12.50 6.43
CA GLY A 134 4.54 -13.83 5.89
C GLY A 134 6.00 -14.05 5.49
N ARG A 135 6.20 -14.68 4.34
CA ARG A 135 7.53 -15.03 3.85
C ARG A 135 8.30 -13.79 3.38
N PHE A 136 9.56 -13.65 3.83
CA PHE A 136 10.53 -12.76 3.20
C PHE A 136 11.07 -13.38 1.90
N HIS A 137 11.14 -12.59 0.84
CA HIS A 137 11.58 -13.02 -0.48
C HIS A 137 13.09 -12.85 -0.65
N ASN A 138 13.80 -13.95 -0.92
CA ASN A 138 15.22 -13.93 -1.25
C ASN A 138 15.40 -13.58 -2.73
N LYS A 139 15.47 -12.30 -3.05
CA LYS A 139 15.54 -11.79 -4.42
C LYS A 139 16.94 -11.90 -5.01
N LEU A 140 17.04 -11.94 -6.35
CA LEU A 140 18.32 -11.88 -7.08
C LEU A 140 18.98 -10.49 -6.94
N GLY A 141 18.21 -9.41 -7.04
CA GLY A 141 18.68 -8.03 -6.87
C GLY A 141 17.94 -7.28 -5.77
N ARG A 142 18.36 -6.06 -5.50
CA ARG A 142 17.78 -5.18 -4.45
C ARG A 142 17.70 -5.87 -3.08
N ARG A 143 18.78 -6.57 -2.70
CA ARG A 143 18.74 -7.45 -1.51
C ARG A 143 18.67 -6.69 -0.19
N LEU A 144 19.13 -5.45 -0.16
CA LEU A 144 19.00 -4.57 1.01
C LEU A 144 17.54 -4.16 1.26
N LEU A 145 16.70 -4.09 0.22
CA LEU A 145 15.28 -3.81 0.36
C LEU A 145 14.57 -5.04 0.92
N ALA A 146 14.07 -4.97 2.14
CA ALA A 146 13.14 -5.97 2.68
C ALA A 146 11.92 -6.09 1.74
N ASN A 147 11.54 -7.32 1.44
CA ASN A 147 10.41 -7.61 0.58
C ASN A 147 9.71 -8.87 1.11
N ALA A 148 8.45 -8.76 1.46
CA ALA A 148 7.71 -9.84 2.09
C ALA A 148 6.28 -9.96 1.58
N SER A 149 5.67 -11.11 1.89
CA SER A 149 4.22 -11.27 1.85
C SER A 149 3.62 -10.68 3.11
N LEU A 150 2.44 -10.08 2.97
CA LEU A 150 1.63 -9.58 4.07
C LEU A 150 0.31 -10.35 4.10
N ILE A 151 -0.08 -10.83 5.26
CA ILE A 151 -1.26 -11.68 5.45
C ILE A 151 -2.24 -10.94 6.34
N PHE A 152 -3.48 -10.90 5.92
CA PHE A 152 -4.60 -10.27 6.62
C PHE A 152 -5.62 -11.37 6.92
N GLU A 153 -5.77 -11.72 8.19
CA GLU A 153 -6.72 -12.72 8.68
C GLU A 153 -7.64 -12.04 9.71
N ASP A 154 -8.84 -11.68 9.26
CA ASP A 154 -9.77 -10.85 10.03
C ASP A 154 -9.09 -9.61 10.61
N CYS A 155 -8.24 -8.98 9.79
CA CYS A 155 -7.47 -7.81 10.19
C CYS A 155 -8.41 -6.62 10.39
N ARG A 156 -8.46 -6.11 11.63
CA ARG A 156 -9.37 -5.04 12.02
C ARG A 156 -8.68 -3.70 12.08
N ILE A 157 -9.27 -2.73 11.39
CA ILE A 157 -8.83 -1.33 11.42
C ILE A 157 -10.03 -0.40 11.62
N PRO A 158 -9.85 0.76 12.27
CA PRO A 158 -10.90 1.78 12.37
C PRO A 158 -11.42 2.21 10.99
N ALA A 159 -12.73 2.42 10.85
CA ALA A 159 -13.35 2.84 9.58
C ALA A 159 -12.76 4.17 9.05
N ARG A 160 -12.29 5.05 9.95
CA ARG A 160 -11.62 6.31 9.59
C ARG A 160 -10.28 6.12 8.86
N TYR A 161 -9.74 4.90 8.80
CA TYR A 161 -8.52 4.59 8.05
C TYR A 161 -8.75 4.31 6.56
N LEU A 162 -10.01 4.37 6.10
CA LEU A 162 -10.32 4.44 4.68
C LEU A 162 -9.86 5.79 4.12
N LEU A 163 -9.06 5.79 3.06
CA LEU A 163 -8.65 6.99 2.34
C LEU A 163 -9.67 7.32 1.24
N GLY A 164 -10.21 8.53 1.29
CA GLY A 164 -11.29 8.93 0.38
C GLY A 164 -12.60 8.20 0.64
N LYS A 165 -13.18 7.58 -0.40
CA LYS A 165 -14.42 6.82 -0.31
C LYS A 165 -14.24 5.39 -0.82
N GLU A 166 -15.18 4.51 -0.44
CA GLU A 166 -15.21 3.14 -0.95
C GLU A 166 -15.30 3.14 -2.49
N GLY A 167 -14.49 2.29 -3.11
CA GLY A 167 -14.49 2.11 -4.55
C GLY A 167 -13.82 3.21 -5.38
N GLU A 168 -13.29 4.26 -4.75
CA GLU A 168 -12.71 5.42 -5.45
C GLU A 168 -11.17 5.44 -5.49
N ALA A 169 -10.49 4.34 -5.10
CA ALA A 169 -9.02 4.34 -5.04
C ALA A 169 -8.34 4.52 -6.42
N TRP A 170 -9.02 4.24 -7.53
CA TRP A 170 -8.52 4.51 -8.86
C TRP A 170 -8.55 6.00 -9.23
N GLY A 171 -9.52 6.76 -8.72
CA GLY A 171 -9.63 8.19 -8.95
C GLY A 171 -8.46 8.99 -8.36
N THR A 172 -7.95 8.53 -7.23
CA THR A 172 -6.81 9.15 -6.57
C THR A 172 -5.48 8.88 -7.30
N GLU A 173 -5.36 7.77 -8.02
CA GLU A 173 -4.15 7.46 -8.81
C GLU A 173 -4.07 8.24 -10.13
N GLY A 174 -5.20 8.66 -10.70
CA GLY A 174 -5.23 9.52 -11.91
C GLY A 174 -4.70 10.93 -11.64
N GLU A 175 -4.81 11.42 -10.43
CA GLU A 175 -4.19 12.67 -9.96
C GLU A 175 -2.74 12.47 -9.52
N TRP A 176 -2.33 11.23 -9.28
CA TRP A 176 -0.95 10.78 -9.00
C TRP A 176 -0.13 10.54 -10.27
N GLY A 177 -0.51 11.09 -11.37
CA GLY A 177 0.45 11.42 -12.39
C GLY A 177 1.50 12.32 -11.73
N GLY A 178 2.44 11.72 -10.98
CA GLY A 178 3.75 12.31 -10.79
C GLY A 178 4.19 12.82 -12.15
N PRO A 179 5.06 13.82 -12.29
CA PRO A 179 5.32 14.45 -13.56
C PRO A 179 5.36 13.36 -14.61
N GLN A 180 4.40 13.41 -15.55
CA GLN A 180 4.39 12.48 -16.67
C GLN A 180 5.77 12.66 -17.26
N PHE A 181 6.65 11.71 -16.99
CA PHE A 181 7.90 11.66 -17.69
C PHE A 181 7.51 11.39 -19.14
N ASP A 182 7.48 12.48 -19.90
CA ASP A 182 7.40 12.41 -21.34
C ASP A 182 8.64 11.65 -21.80
N TRP A 183 8.46 10.40 -22.19
CA TRP A 183 9.50 9.54 -22.74
C TRP A 183 9.69 9.77 -24.25
N SER A 184 9.15 10.87 -24.82
CA SER A 184 9.36 11.25 -26.21
C SER A 184 10.76 11.84 -26.45
#